data_43e18580325118ca086213b6bed6d34f
#
_entry.id   43e18580325118ca086213b6bed6d34f
#
_cell.length_a   1.000
_cell.length_b   1.000
_cell.length_c   1.000
_cell.angle_alpha   90.00
_cell.angle_beta   90.00
_cell.angle_gamma   90.00
#
_symmetry.space_group_name_H-M   'P 1'
#
loop_
_entity.id
_entity.type
_entity.pdbx_description
1 polymer ?
#
loop_
_entity_poly.entity_id
_entity_poly.type
_entity_poly.pdbx_seq_one_letter_code
_entity_poly.pdbx_strand_id
1 'polypeptide(L)'
;MKKLLAVWALLLAAVSANAADKKCPGTVHFLDGRTLECTSITIPGWIDAEVSVRVLSDGKNQARTLAAVEIAYLELWPEKNPEAKNELYCVPFIKEKGKKKIPAARWLVPESSGRHVAFFTRYQTYKMSNKGLVGIVNPKLNVTEPSAYFW
;
A
#
# COMPACT_ATOMS: atom_id res chain seq x y z
N MET A 1 24.03 27.62 -28.21
CA MET A 1 24.31 26.70 -27.10
C MET A 1 23.46 26.96 -25.83
N LYS A 2 23.27 28.21 -25.41
CA LYS A 2 22.45 28.52 -24.19
C LYS A 2 20.96 28.08 -24.28
N LYS A 3 20.37 28.08 -25.46
CA LYS A 3 18.96 27.66 -25.68
C LYS A 3 18.75 26.13 -25.62
N LEU A 4 19.75 25.34 -26.02
CA LEU A 4 19.69 23.87 -25.93
C LEU A 4 19.77 23.36 -24.48
N LEU A 5 20.56 24.00 -23.64
CA LEU A 5 20.68 23.66 -22.22
C LEU A 5 19.36 23.89 -21.45
N ALA A 6 18.61 24.94 -21.81
CA ALA A 6 17.30 25.21 -21.17
C ALA A 6 16.24 24.17 -21.55
N VAL A 7 16.26 23.65 -22.77
CA VAL A 7 15.33 22.58 -23.22
C VAL A 7 15.63 21.27 -22.51
N TRP A 8 16.90 20.92 -22.32
CA TRP A 8 17.30 19.72 -21.55
C TRP A 8 16.94 19.79 -20.09
N ALA A 9 17.06 20.97 -19.46
CA ALA A 9 16.65 21.17 -18.07
C ALA A 9 15.14 21.05 -17.88
N LEU A 10 14.33 21.51 -18.84
CA LEU A 10 12.87 21.35 -18.84
C LEU A 10 12.44 19.91 -19.05
N LEU A 11 13.14 19.14 -19.92
CA LEU A 11 12.87 17.71 -20.14
C LEU A 11 13.21 16.86 -18.89
N LEU A 12 14.29 17.17 -18.20
CA LEU A 12 14.66 16.50 -16.93
C LEU A 12 13.68 16.80 -15.79
N ALA A 13 13.12 18.01 -15.72
CA ALA A 13 12.12 18.37 -14.73
C ALA A 13 10.76 17.68 -14.97
N ALA A 14 10.41 17.37 -16.22
CA ALA A 14 9.17 16.69 -16.56
C ALA A 14 9.19 15.18 -16.23
N VAL A 15 10.35 14.56 -16.19
CA VAL A 15 10.50 13.13 -15.88
C VAL A 15 10.41 12.84 -14.37
N SER A 16 10.70 13.82 -13.52
CA SER A 16 10.61 13.65 -12.06
C SER A 16 9.20 13.78 -11.47
N ALA A 17 8.21 14.19 -12.27
CA ALA A 17 6.84 14.47 -11.77
C ALA A 17 5.94 13.23 -11.64
N ASN A 18 6.39 12.03 -12.03
CA ASN A 18 5.60 10.79 -12.01
C ASN A 18 6.20 9.63 -11.20
N ALA A 19 7.16 9.90 -10.32
CA ALA A 19 7.63 8.87 -9.41
C ALA A 19 6.52 8.55 -8.40
N ALA A 20 5.90 7.39 -8.55
CA ALA A 20 4.93 6.90 -7.58
C ALA A 20 5.65 6.55 -6.28
N ASP A 21 5.18 7.07 -5.16
CA ASP A 21 5.82 6.92 -3.85
C ASP A 21 5.43 5.60 -3.19
N LYS A 22 6.39 5.00 -2.47
CA LYS A 22 6.14 3.84 -1.60
C LYS A 22 5.63 4.24 -0.21
N LYS A 23 5.51 5.54 0.05
CA LYS A 23 5.05 6.10 1.32
C LYS A 23 3.98 7.13 1.05
N CYS A 24 2.94 7.12 1.89
CA CYS A 24 1.86 8.08 1.82
C CYS A 24 1.22 8.25 3.20
N PRO A 25 0.51 9.34 3.47
CA PRO A 25 -0.33 9.45 4.66
C PRO A 25 -1.48 8.45 4.61
N GLY A 26 -2.04 8.13 5.76
CA GLY A 26 -3.14 7.18 5.84
C GLY A 26 -3.61 6.91 7.25
N THR A 27 -4.62 6.05 7.36
CA THR A 27 -5.16 5.53 8.62
C THR A 27 -5.04 4.01 8.65
N VAL A 28 -4.53 3.48 9.73
CA VAL A 28 -4.53 2.04 10.00
C VAL A 28 -5.82 1.69 10.75
N HIS A 29 -6.58 0.75 10.21
CA HIS A 29 -7.77 0.17 10.85
C HIS A 29 -7.43 -1.21 11.38
N PHE A 30 -7.52 -1.40 12.71
CA PHE A 30 -7.21 -2.65 13.36
C PHE A 30 -8.42 -3.59 13.42
N LEU A 31 -8.17 -4.88 13.57
CA LEU A 31 -9.22 -5.91 13.70
C LEU A 31 -10.09 -5.72 14.96
N ASP A 32 -9.57 -5.07 15.99
CA ASP A 32 -10.30 -4.77 17.23
C ASP A 32 -11.14 -3.48 17.16
N GLY A 33 -11.19 -2.83 16.01
CA GLY A 33 -11.95 -1.60 15.75
C GLY A 33 -11.20 -0.30 16.09
N ARG A 34 -9.99 -0.37 16.65
CA ARG A 34 -9.16 0.83 16.85
C ARG A 34 -8.66 1.37 15.51
N THR A 35 -8.36 2.66 15.48
CA THR A 35 -7.75 3.35 14.34
C THR A 35 -6.49 4.08 14.78
N LEU A 36 -5.54 4.25 13.85
CA LEU A 36 -4.30 4.99 14.05
C LEU A 36 -4.04 5.88 12.85
N GLU A 37 -4.15 7.19 13.04
CA GLU A 37 -3.79 8.16 12.01
C GLU A 37 -2.27 8.24 11.87
N CYS A 38 -1.78 8.16 10.64
CA CYS A 38 -0.37 8.13 10.32
C CYS A 38 0.00 9.26 9.36
N THR A 39 1.05 9.99 9.69
CA THR A 39 1.64 10.98 8.79
C THR A 39 2.34 10.33 7.60
N SER A 40 2.76 9.07 7.77
CA SER A 40 3.34 8.28 6.70
C SER A 40 3.17 6.79 6.99
N ILE A 41 2.72 6.05 5.98
CA ILE A 41 2.65 4.59 5.95
C ILE A 41 3.53 4.12 4.81
N THR A 42 4.47 3.21 5.08
CA THR A 42 5.17 2.49 4.02
C THR A 42 4.22 1.44 3.46
N ILE A 43 3.85 1.60 2.20
CA ILE A 43 2.88 0.71 1.54
C ILE A 43 3.48 -0.69 1.47
N PRO A 44 2.86 -1.69 2.12
CA PRO A 44 3.39 -3.04 2.16
C PRO A 44 3.39 -3.70 0.77
N GLY A 45 4.30 -4.63 0.56
CA GLY A 45 4.20 -5.58 -0.53
C GLY A 45 3.10 -6.62 -0.26
N TRP A 46 2.78 -7.42 -1.25
CA TRP A 46 1.63 -8.33 -1.18
C TRP A 46 1.69 -9.44 -0.10
N ILE A 47 2.86 -9.67 0.50
CA ILE A 47 3.07 -10.68 1.57
C ILE A 47 3.82 -10.14 2.79
N ASP A 48 3.91 -8.82 2.95
CA ASP A 48 4.63 -8.26 4.08
C ASP A 48 3.88 -8.50 5.38
N ALA A 49 4.58 -9.07 6.36
CA ALA A 49 4.05 -9.39 7.68
C ALA A 49 4.04 -8.19 8.64
N GLU A 50 4.67 -7.10 8.26
CA GLU A 50 4.82 -5.90 9.07
C GLU A 50 4.58 -4.64 8.23
N VAL A 51 4.07 -3.59 8.87
CA VAL A 51 3.84 -2.28 8.27
C VAL A 51 4.60 -1.22 9.06
N SER A 52 5.49 -0.50 8.39
CA SER A 52 6.20 0.63 9.00
C SER A 52 5.37 1.90 8.85
N VAL A 53 5.11 2.58 9.95
CA VAL A 53 4.32 3.82 10.01
C VAL A 53 5.06 4.92 10.75
N ARG A 54 4.66 6.16 10.51
CA ARG A 54 5.02 7.32 11.32
C ARG A 54 3.76 7.97 11.84
N VAL A 55 3.74 8.23 13.13
CA VAL A 55 2.65 8.90 13.83
C VAL A 55 3.12 10.19 14.47
N LEU A 56 2.28 11.19 14.51
CA LEU A 56 2.55 12.42 15.23
C LEU A 56 2.19 12.21 16.72
N SER A 57 3.19 12.28 17.59
CA SER A 57 3.00 12.23 19.04
C SER A 57 3.80 13.34 19.68
N ASP A 58 3.15 14.17 20.49
CA ASP A 58 3.77 15.33 21.16
C ASP A 58 4.53 16.26 20.22
N GLY A 59 3.98 16.51 19.04
CA GLY A 59 4.58 17.35 17.99
C GLY A 59 5.79 16.74 17.29
N LYS A 60 6.11 15.46 17.52
CA LYS A 60 7.22 14.73 16.89
C LYS A 60 6.73 13.52 16.11
N ASN A 61 7.30 13.32 14.94
CA ASN A 61 7.06 12.11 14.17
C ASN A 61 7.83 10.93 14.78
N GLN A 62 7.08 9.94 15.27
CA GLN A 62 7.62 8.70 15.81
C GLN A 62 7.44 7.56 14.81
N ALA A 63 8.51 6.81 14.55
CA ALA A 63 8.45 5.60 13.74
C ALA A 63 7.95 4.42 14.60
N ARG A 64 7.03 3.62 14.03
CA ARG A 64 6.51 2.38 14.63
C ARG A 64 6.43 1.30 13.57
N THR A 65 6.56 0.05 14.01
CA THR A 65 6.32 -1.13 13.19
C THR A 65 5.11 -1.87 13.76
N LEU A 66 4.14 -2.16 12.91
CA LEU A 66 2.89 -2.82 13.27
C LEU A 66 2.86 -4.22 12.67
N ALA A 67 2.38 -5.20 13.43
CA ALA A 67 2.17 -6.54 12.91
C ALA A 67 0.94 -6.55 11.98
N ALA A 68 1.12 -7.03 10.75
CA ALA A 68 0.05 -7.05 9.76
C ALA A 68 -1.16 -7.88 10.21
N VAL A 69 -0.94 -8.94 11.01
CA VAL A 69 -2.01 -9.80 11.52
C VAL A 69 -2.99 -9.11 12.47
N GLU A 70 -2.67 -7.92 12.96
CA GLU A 70 -3.55 -7.10 13.80
C GLU A 70 -4.35 -6.08 12.99
N ILE A 71 -4.05 -5.93 11.69
CA ILE A 71 -4.61 -4.91 10.82
C ILE A 71 -5.74 -5.50 9.98
N ALA A 72 -6.88 -4.80 9.93
CA ALA A 72 -7.98 -5.13 9.04
C ALA A 72 -7.71 -4.57 7.64
N TYR A 73 -7.43 -3.28 7.55
CA TYR A 73 -7.07 -2.61 6.30
C TYR A 73 -6.34 -1.28 6.56
N LEU A 74 -5.67 -0.79 5.53
CA LEU A 74 -5.09 0.54 5.48
C LEU A 74 -5.95 1.43 4.58
N GLU A 75 -6.32 2.61 5.07
CA GLU A 75 -6.87 3.67 4.23
C GLU A 75 -5.72 4.61 3.86
N LEU A 76 -5.41 4.72 2.58
CA LEU A 76 -4.24 5.40 2.04
C LEU A 76 -4.68 6.49 1.06
N TRP A 77 -3.97 7.62 1.05
CA TRP A 77 -4.22 8.69 0.08
C TRP A 77 -2.94 9.39 -0.37
N PRO A 78 -2.92 9.97 -1.58
CA PRO A 78 -1.82 10.79 -2.03
C PRO A 78 -1.71 12.06 -1.19
N GLU A 79 -0.50 12.46 -0.80
CA GLU A 79 -0.28 13.68 -0.01
C GLU A 79 -0.86 14.94 -0.68
N LYS A 80 -0.79 15.02 -2.02
CA LYS A 80 -1.32 16.14 -2.81
C LYS A 80 -2.80 16.04 -3.14
N ASN A 81 -3.45 14.90 -2.86
CA ASN A 81 -4.86 14.67 -3.15
C ASN A 81 -5.51 13.80 -2.06
N PRO A 82 -5.76 14.34 -0.86
CA PRO A 82 -6.29 13.58 0.28
C PRO A 82 -7.68 12.97 0.03
N GLU A 83 -8.43 13.49 -0.93
CA GLU A 83 -9.77 12.98 -1.29
C GLU A 83 -9.71 11.65 -2.07
N ALA A 84 -8.56 11.35 -2.71
CA ALA A 84 -8.36 10.10 -3.44
C ALA A 84 -7.98 8.96 -2.48
N LYS A 85 -8.91 8.60 -1.60
CA LYS A 85 -8.75 7.53 -0.63
C LYS A 85 -8.79 6.16 -1.29
N ASN A 86 -7.92 5.27 -0.85
CA ASN A 86 -7.82 3.90 -1.32
C ASN A 86 -7.69 2.95 -0.14
N GLU A 87 -8.32 1.82 -0.22
CA GLU A 87 -8.27 0.78 0.81
C GLU A 87 -7.34 -0.36 0.36
N LEU A 88 -6.50 -0.81 1.28
CA LEU A 88 -5.64 -1.97 1.10
C LEU A 88 -5.90 -2.94 2.24
N TYR A 89 -6.60 -4.02 1.94
CA TYR A 89 -7.05 -5.01 2.93
C TYR A 89 -5.95 -5.99 3.28
N CYS A 90 -5.88 -6.33 4.56
CA CYS A 90 -4.98 -7.34 5.09
C CYS A 90 -5.74 -8.64 5.31
N VAL A 91 -5.29 -9.72 4.70
CA VAL A 91 -5.80 -11.07 4.94
C VAL A 91 -4.72 -11.90 5.62
N PRO A 92 -4.84 -12.12 6.93
CA PRO A 92 -3.88 -12.94 7.65
C PRO A 92 -3.97 -14.40 7.23
N PHE A 93 -2.83 -15.07 7.16
CA PHE A 93 -2.74 -16.50 6.91
C PHE A 93 -1.53 -17.08 7.64
N ILE A 94 -1.50 -18.41 7.72
CA ILE A 94 -0.36 -19.14 8.29
C ILE A 94 0.45 -19.72 7.14
N LYS A 95 1.72 -19.31 7.04
CA LYS A 95 2.68 -19.88 6.12
C LYS A 95 3.40 -21.04 6.80
N GLU A 96 3.42 -22.19 6.16
CA GLU A 96 4.20 -23.34 6.60
C GLU A 96 5.62 -23.29 5.99
N LYS A 97 6.64 -23.36 6.86
CA LYS A 97 8.03 -23.50 6.47
C LYS A 97 8.62 -24.72 7.18
N GLY A 98 8.57 -25.87 6.52
CA GLY A 98 8.83 -27.17 7.15
C GLY A 98 7.80 -27.44 8.26
N LYS A 99 8.26 -27.70 9.48
CA LYS A 99 7.39 -27.92 10.66
C LYS A 99 6.96 -26.62 11.38
N LYS A 100 7.44 -25.46 10.94
CA LYS A 100 7.13 -24.18 11.57
C LYS A 100 5.95 -23.51 10.89
N LYS A 101 5.02 -23.04 11.72
CA LYS A 101 3.87 -22.20 11.31
C LYS A 101 4.22 -20.75 11.61
N ILE A 102 4.26 -19.92 10.59
CA ILE A 102 4.67 -18.51 10.69
C ILE A 102 3.46 -17.66 10.29
N PRO A 103 2.99 -16.73 11.16
CA PRO A 103 1.99 -15.75 10.77
C PRO A 103 2.47 -14.91 9.60
N ALA A 104 1.62 -14.71 8.61
CA ALA A 104 1.88 -13.89 7.44
C ALA A 104 0.61 -13.17 7.03
N ALA A 105 0.72 -12.19 6.15
CA ALA A 105 -0.42 -11.44 5.65
C ALA A 105 -0.33 -11.30 4.13
N ARG A 106 -1.49 -11.20 3.50
CA ARG A 106 -1.63 -10.82 2.09
C ARG A 106 -2.34 -9.49 2.02
N TRP A 107 -1.83 -8.61 1.18
CA TRP A 107 -2.38 -7.28 0.97
C TRP A 107 -3.11 -7.23 -0.36
N LEU A 108 -4.37 -6.85 -0.34
CA LEU A 108 -5.31 -6.98 -1.44
C LEU A 108 -6.07 -5.69 -1.66
N VAL A 109 -6.27 -5.31 -2.92
CA VAL A 109 -7.11 -4.17 -3.31
C VAL A 109 -8.52 -4.66 -3.59
N PRO A 110 -9.58 -4.03 -3.03
CA PRO A 110 -10.95 -4.35 -3.38
C PRO A 110 -11.26 -3.87 -4.81
N GLU A 111 -11.77 -4.77 -5.65
CA GLU A 111 -12.20 -4.45 -7.02
C GLU A 111 -13.71 -4.21 -7.08
N SER A 112 -14.46 -5.02 -6.38
CA SER A 112 -15.90 -4.87 -6.26
C SER A 112 -16.42 -5.54 -5.00
N SER A 113 -17.49 -5.02 -4.44
CA SER A 113 -18.19 -5.62 -3.32
C SER A 113 -19.69 -5.73 -3.63
N GLY A 114 -20.25 -6.90 -3.39
CA GLY A 114 -21.67 -7.17 -3.44
C GLY A 114 -22.21 -7.48 -2.04
N ARG A 115 -23.53 -7.78 -1.96
CA ARG A 115 -24.17 -8.07 -0.67
C ARG A 115 -23.57 -9.29 0.07
N HIS A 116 -23.03 -10.26 -0.65
CA HIS A 116 -22.53 -11.52 -0.10
C HIS A 116 -21.13 -11.91 -0.55
N VAL A 117 -20.55 -11.18 -1.51
CA VAL A 117 -19.23 -11.51 -2.09
C VAL A 117 -18.47 -10.22 -2.35
N ALA A 118 -17.20 -10.20 -1.97
CA ALA A 118 -16.26 -9.15 -2.33
C ALA A 118 -15.13 -9.78 -3.17
N PHE A 119 -14.75 -9.10 -4.25
CA PHE A 119 -13.64 -9.49 -5.10
C PHE A 119 -12.44 -8.62 -4.80
N PHE A 120 -11.30 -9.26 -4.65
CA PHE A 120 -10.03 -8.59 -4.37
C PHE A 120 -9.00 -8.97 -5.40
N THR A 121 -8.16 -8.01 -5.78
CA THR A 121 -7.00 -8.24 -6.63
C THR A 121 -5.72 -8.06 -5.82
N ARG A 122 -4.74 -8.92 -6.11
CA ARG A 122 -3.39 -8.81 -5.56
C ARG A 122 -2.43 -8.30 -6.62
N TYR A 123 -1.53 -7.45 -6.18
CA TYR A 123 -0.40 -6.99 -6.99
C TYR A 123 0.90 -7.30 -6.24
N GLN A 124 1.99 -7.50 -6.96
CA GLN A 124 3.28 -7.81 -6.32
C GLN A 124 3.85 -6.64 -5.52
N THR A 125 3.59 -5.45 -5.99
CA THR A 125 4.02 -4.21 -5.33
C THR A 125 2.94 -3.16 -5.52
N TYR A 126 2.78 -2.32 -4.53
CA TYR A 126 1.88 -1.17 -4.55
C TYR A 126 2.67 0.11 -4.45
N LYS A 127 2.20 1.15 -5.12
CA LYS A 127 2.74 2.51 -5.05
C LYS A 127 1.60 3.52 -5.07
N MET A 128 1.81 4.66 -4.40
CA MET A 128 0.88 5.76 -4.44
C MET A 128 1.22 6.71 -5.59
N SER A 129 0.26 6.99 -6.45
CA SER A 129 0.31 8.03 -7.47
C SER A 129 -0.59 9.20 -7.06
N ASN A 130 -0.52 10.33 -7.75
CA ASN A 130 -1.42 11.46 -7.50
C ASN A 130 -2.90 11.13 -7.75
N LYS A 131 -3.19 10.04 -8.46
CA LYS A 131 -4.55 9.57 -8.78
C LYS A 131 -5.03 8.46 -7.85
N GLY A 132 -4.17 7.94 -6.97
CA GLY A 132 -4.48 6.86 -6.05
C GLY A 132 -3.48 5.72 -6.08
N LEU A 133 -3.84 4.62 -5.44
CA LEU A 133 -3.02 3.42 -5.32
C LEU A 133 -2.92 2.69 -6.66
N VAL A 134 -1.69 2.33 -7.03
CA VAL A 134 -1.39 1.59 -8.27
C VAL A 134 -0.73 0.28 -7.92
N GLY A 135 -1.32 -0.80 -8.38
CA GLY A 135 -0.72 -2.14 -8.32
C GLY A 135 0.25 -2.37 -9.47
N ILE A 136 1.41 -2.95 -9.19
CA ILE A 136 2.44 -3.25 -10.17
C ILE A 136 2.61 -4.76 -10.26
N VAL A 137 2.43 -5.29 -11.45
CA VAL A 137 2.67 -6.70 -11.79
C VAL A 137 4.01 -6.79 -12.53
N ASN A 138 4.91 -7.66 -12.07
CA ASN A 138 6.12 -7.95 -12.82
C ASN A 138 5.77 -9.00 -13.91
N PRO A 139 5.86 -8.67 -15.21
CA PRO A 139 5.48 -9.57 -16.28
C PRO A 139 6.37 -10.83 -16.37
N LYS A 140 7.52 -10.84 -15.71
CA LYS A 140 8.42 -12.00 -15.64
C LYS A 140 8.02 -13.06 -14.60
N LEU A 141 7.09 -12.73 -13.72
CA LEU A 141 6.54 -13.65 -12.73
C LEU A 141 5.09 -13.93 -13.14
N ASN A 142 4.84 -15.07 -13.77
CA ASN A 142 3.50 -15.56 -14.09
C ASN A 142 2.66 -15.71 -12.81
N VAL A 143 2.03 -14.63 -12.35
CA VAL A 143 1.08 -14.65 -11.24
C VAL A 143 -0.23 -14.08 -11.76
N THR A 144 -0.92 -14.88 -12.52
CA THR A 144 -2.26 -14.60 -13.05
C THR A 144 -3.25 -15.56 -12.40
N GLU A 145 -3.47 -15.44 -11.11
CA GLU A 145 -4.64 -16.05 -10.51
C GLU A 145 -5.44 -14.98 -9.78
N PRO A 146 -6.63 -14.63 -10.25
CA PRO A 146 -7.58 -13.88 -9.44
C PRO A 146 -7.92 -14.73 -8.22
N SER A 147 -7.64 -14.22 -7.04
CA SER A 147 -8.03 -14.90 -5.80
C SER A 147 -9.37 -14.31 -5.36
N ALA A 148 -10.44 -15.10 -5.45
CA ALA A 148 -11.70 -14.78 -4.80
C ALA A 148 -11.63 -15.23 -3.34
N TYR A 149 -11.99 -14.34 -2.42
CA TYR A 149 -12.14 -14.65 -1.01
C TYR A 149 -13.61 -14.50 -0.65
N PHE A 150 -14.16 -15.53 -0.02
CA PHE A 150 -15.53 -15.56 0.49
C PHE A 150 -15.47 -15.28 2.00
N TRP A 151 -16.39 -14.45 2.47
CA TRP A 151 -16.62 -14.15 3.88
C TRP A 151 -17.92 -14.80 4.33
#